data_f614af61b71fdcf806d6112f8e987b9a
#
_entry.id   f614af61b71fdcf806d6112f8e987b9a
#
_cell.length_a   1.000
_cell.length_b   1.000
_cell.length_c   1.000
_cell.angle_alpha   90.00
_cell.angle_beta   90.00
_cell.angle_gamma   90.00
#
_symmetry.space_group_name_H-M   'P 1'
#
loop_
_entity.id
_entity.type
_entity.pdbx_description
1 polymer ?
#
loop_
_entity_poly.entity_id
_entity_poly.type
_entity_poly.pdbx_seq_one_letter_code
_entity_poly.pdbx_strand_id
1 'polypeptide(L)'
;MTVGIVGLGLIGGSMAKSIKARTAHTVFGCDLDQETMMMARMCGAIDAPLTAENLKDCDLVLVAIRPAAAVIWVKEHAEGIRRDAILVDLCGVKRAVVRELAPVAEQYGFAYIGGHPMAGRERGGFTAATDSLYVGASMILTPDKRTDMQLLETLKAFFLDIGFASLTFSDPEEHDRIIAFTSQLAHIVSSAYVKSPEAQKRRGFSAGSFQDMTRVARLDEDMWTELFLDDADYLTDELDILIGHLQEYADALKSKDAERLRALLRDGREKKATAGGN
;
A
#
# COMPACT_ATOMS: atom_id res chain seq x y z
N MET A 1 20.66 -10.99 -7.75
CA MET A 1 19.34 -11.58 -8.11
C MET A 1 18.81 -10.90 -9.38
N THR A 2 18.00 -11.62 -10.13
CA THR A 2 17.15 -11.05 -11.19
C THR A 2 15.77 -10.80 -10.62
N VAL A 3 15.29 -9.55 -10.71
CA VAL A 3 14.01 -9.12 -10.15
C VAL A 3 13.06 -8.74 -11.28
N GLY A 4 11.94 -9.44 -11.38
CA GLY A 4 10.83 -9.10 -12.27
C GLY A 4 9.86 -8.12 -11.57
N ILE A 5 9.47 -7.05 -12.24
CA ILE A 5 8.49 -6.08 -11.69
C ILE A 5 7.32 -5.96 -12.64
N VAL A 6 6.13 -6.23 -12.14
CA VAL A 6 4.86 -6.12 -12.85
C VAL A 6 4.14 -4.86 -12.42
N GLY A 7 3.95 -3.95 -13.38
CA GLY A 7 3.45 -2.59 -13.12
C GLY A 7 4.56 -1.64 -12.71
N LEU A 8 4.79 -0.62 -13.54
CA LEU A 8 5.81 0.40 -13.33
C LEU A 8 5.21 1.77 -12.95
N GLY A 9 4.09 1.74 -12.22
CA GLY A 9 3.50 2.94 -11.65
C GLY A 9 4.37 3.56 -10.54
N LEU A 10 3.76 4.28 -9.60
CA LEU A 10 4.49 4.88 -8.47
C LEU A 10 5.25 3.82 -7.67
N ILE A 11 4.59 2.73 -7.28
CA ILE A 11 5.17 1.68 -6.42
C ILE A 11 6.21 0.86 -7.19
N GLY A 12 5.83 0.19 -8.27
CA GLY A 12 6.78 -0.66 -9.01
C GLY A 12 7.91 0.13 -9.68
N GLY A 13 7.62 1.32 -10.20
CA GLY A 13 8.65 2.21 -10.74
C GLY A 13 9.65 2.68 -9.68
N SER A 14 9.18 2.94 -8.45
CA SER A 14 10.09 3.28 -7.34
C SER A 14 10.88 2.07 -6.86
N MET A 15 10.30 0.85 -6.87
CA MET A 15 11.05 -0.39 -6.62
C MET A 15 12.18 -0.53 -7.63
N ALA A 16 11.87 -0.42 -8.92
CA ALA A 16 12.87 -0.50 -9.98
C ALA A 16 14.02 0.50 -9.77
N LYS A 17 13.68 1.78 -9.57
CA LYS A 17 14.67 2.85 -9.34
C LYS A 17 15.49 2.62 -8.06
N SER A 18 14.85 2.18 -6.96
CA SER A 18 15.55 1.90 -5.70
C SER A 18 16.52 0.73 -5.83
N ILE A 19 16.11 -0.35 -6.51
CA ILE A 19 16.97 -1.52 -6.78
C ILE A 19 18.19 -1.08 -7.60
N LYS A 20 17.99 -0.35 -8.70
CA LYS A 20 19.09 0.09 -9.56
C LYS A 20 20.03 1.09 -8.88
N ALA A 21 19.50 1.93 -7.99
CA ALA A 21 20.31 2.92 -7.27
C ALA A 21 21.17 2.32 -6.14
N ARG A 22 20.72 1.21 -5.52
CA ARG A 22 21.31 0.71 -4.27
C ARG A 22 21.89 -0.70 -4.36
N THR A 23 21.62 -1.43 -5.44
CA THR A 23 22.07 -2.81 -5.60
C THR A 23 22.64 -3.05 -6.99
N ALA A 24 23.30 -4.19 -7.15
CA ALA A 24 23.77 -4.69 -8.46
C ALA A 24 22.78 -5.68 -9.09
N HIS A 25 21.52 -5.70 -8.68
CA HIS A 25 20.52 -6.62 -9.20
C HIS A 25 20.10 -6.25 -10.62
N THR A 26 19.76 -7.26 -11.41
CA THR A 26 19.15 -7.10 -12.73
C THR A 26 17.65 -6.89 -12.55
N VAL A 27 17.08 -5.92 -13.24
CA VAL A 27 15.65 -5.59 -13.17
C VAL A 27 14.99 -5.79 -14.52
N PHE A 28 14.03 -6.68 -14.58
CA PHE A 28 13.08 -6.77 -15.69
C PHE A 28 11.76 -6.14 -15.28
N GLY A 29 11.13 -5.39 -16.18
CA GLY A 29 9.86 -4.71 -15.84
C GLY A 29 8.86 -4.79 -16.98
N CYS A 30 7.57 -4.85 -16.63
CA CYS A 30 6.49 -4.72 -17.61
C CYS A 30 5.41 -3.75 -17.13
N ASP A 31 4.82 -3.06 -18.07
CA ASP A 31 3.65 -2.19 -17.88
C ASP A 31 2.81 -2.22 -19.16
N LEU A 32 1.51 -1.97 -19.06
CA LEU A 32 0.62 -1.87 -20.20
C LEU A 32 0.85 -0.59 -21.01
N ASP A 33 1.32 0.46 -20.33
CA ASP A 33 1.61 1.75 -20.95
C ASP A 33 3.01 1.76 -21.59
N GLN A 34 3.03 1.88 -22.90
CA GLN A 34 4.27 1.89 -23.68
C GLN A 34 5.17 3.12 -23.41
N GLU A 35 4.57 4.26 -23.04
CA GLU A 35 5.34 5.45 -22.68
C GLU A 35 6.08 5.22 -21.34
N THR A 36 5.42 4.64 -20.37
CA THR A 36 6.03 4.18 -19.09
C THR A 36 7.18 3.21 -19.35
N MET A 37 7.00 2.21 -20.22
CA MET A 37 8.05 1.26 -20.58
C MET A 37 9.27 1.95 -21.23
N MET A 38 9.01 2.88 -22.14
CA MET A 38 10.09 3.65 -22.77
C MET A 38 10.85 4.50 -21.76
N MET A 39 10.13 5.24 -20.90
CA MET A 39 10.74 6.05 -19.84
C MET A 39 11.57 5.22 -18.85
N ALA A 40 11.05 4.07 -18.44
CA ALA A 40 11.74 3.19 -17.50
C ALA A 40 13.07 2.66 -18.07
N ARG A 41 13.11 2.34 -19.36
CA ARG A 41 14.34 1.94 -20.05
C ARG A 41 15.30 3.10 -20.23
N MET A 42 14.82 4.25 -20.69
CA MET A 42 15.67 5.43 -20.94
C MET A 42 16.37 5.95 -19.69
N CYS A 43 15.69 5.91 -18.53
CA CYS A 43 16.29 6.33 -17.27
C CYS A 43 17.07 5.22 -16.55
N GLY A 44 17.19 4.03 -17.13
CA GLY A 44 17.90 2.90 -16.55
C GLY A 44 17.23 2.28 -15.32
N ALA A 45 15.93 2.46 -15.15
CA ALA A 45 15.18 1.83 -14.07
C ALA A 45 14.98 0.32 -14.29
N ILE A 46 14.94 -0.12 -15.53
CA ILE A 46 14.91 -1.54 -15.92
C ILE A 46 16.02 -1.85 -16.93
N ASP A 47 16.58 -3.05 -16.84
CA ASP A 47 17.61 -3.55 -17.77
C ASP A 47 16.98 -4.10 -19.06
N ALA A 48 15.81 -4.75 -18.94
CA ALA A 48 15.04 -5.28 -20.06
C ALA A 48 13.53 -5.34 -19.76
N PRO A 49 12.67 -5.46 -20.77
CA PRO A 49 11.27 -5.80 -20.56
C PRO A 49 11.13 -7.19 -19.91
N LEU A 50 10.20 -7.31 -18.94
CA LEU A 50 9.76 -8.60 -18.45
C LEU A 50 8.80 -9.21 -19.48
N THR A 51 9.11 -10.41 -19.93
CA THR A 51 8.32 -11.17 -20.91
C THR A 51 8.05 -12.58 -20.40
N ALA A 52 7.14 -13.31 -21.04
CA ALA A 52 6.87 -14.71 -20.67
C ALA A 52 8.13 -15.60 -20.80
N GLU A 53 9.03 -15.30 -21.75
CA GLU A 53 10.24 -16.09 -22.00
C GLU A 53 11.29 -15.90 -20.89
N ASN A 54 11.43 -14.69 -20.32
CA ASN A 54 12.44 -14.39 -19.31
C ASN A 54 11.90 -14.35 -17.88
N LEU A 55 10.60 -14.53 -17.67
CA LEU A 55 9.99 -14.64 -16.34
C LEU A 55 10.61 -15.79 -15.52
N LYS A 56 10.94 -16.89 -16.17
CA LYS A 56 11.64 -18.04 -15.56
C LYS A 56 13.06 -17.73 -15.06
N ASP A 57 13.65 -16.61 -15.48
CA ASP A 57 14.99 -16.19 -15.06
C ASP A 57 14.95 -15.31 -13.80
N CYS A 58 13.75 -14.94 -13.35
CA CYS A 58 13.56 -14.12 -12.16
C CYS A 58 13.70 -14.94 -10.87
N ASP A 59 14.52 -14.47 -9.93
CA ASP A 59 14.63 -14.99 -8.57
C ASP A 59 13.50 -14.43 -7.67
N LEU A 60 13.09 -13.19 -7.94
CA LEU A 60 12.04 -12.46 -7.23
C LEU A 60 11.12 -11.79 -8.24
N VAL A 61 9.81 -11.96 -8.05
CA VAL A 61 8.78 -11.28 -8.85
C VAL A 61 7.97 -10.37 -7.93
N LEU A 62 7.99 -9.07 -8.19
CA LEU A 62 7.23 -8.05 -7.46
C LEU A 62 6.02 -7.63 -8.30
N VAL A 63 4.80 -7.83 -7.77
CA VAL A 63 3.56 -7.49 -8.48
C VAL A 63 2.99 -6.20 -7.90
N ALA A 64 3.14 -5.10 -8.63
CA ALA A 64 2.84 -3.72 -8.21
C ALA A 64 1.67 -3.11 -9.01
N ILE A 65 0.60 -3.87 -9.19
CA ILE A 65 -0.63 -3.48 -9.88
C ILE A 65 -1.84 -3.62 -8.95
N ARG A 66 -3.03 -3.21 -9.39
CA ARG A 66 -4.27 -3.29 -8.59
C ARG A 66 -4.58 -4.74 -8.19
N PRO A 67 -5.25 -4.99 -7.04
CA PRO A 67 -5.49 -6.33 -6.50
C PRO A 67 -6.10 -7.33 -7.50
N ALA A 68 -7.21 -6.97 -8.14
CA ALA A 68 -7.85 -7.85 -9.12
C ALA A 68 -6.94 -8.15 -10.33
N ALA A 69 -6.24 -7.14 -10.84
CA ALA A 69 -5.30 -7.30 -11.93
C ALA A 69 -4.09 -8.16 -11.53
N ALA A 70 -3.62 -8.04 -10.28
CA ALA A 70 -2.54 -8.86 -9.74
C ALA A 70 -2.92 -10.34 -9.70
N VAL A 71 -4.13 -10.64 -9.24
CA VAL A 71 -4.67 -12.01 -9.22
C VAL A 71 -4.75 -12.59 -10.63
N ILE A 72 -5.29 -11.83 -11.58
CA ILE A 72 -5.41 -12.27 -12.99
C ILE A 72 -4.02 -12.52 -13.56
N TRP A 73 -3.12 -11.55 -13.44
CA TRP A 73 -1.77 -11.64 -14.00
C TRP A 73 -1.01 -12.88 -13.47
N VAL A 74 -1.04 -13.09 -12.15
CA VAL A 74 -0.35 -14.23 -11.55
C VAL A 74 -0.95 -15.56 -12.04
N LYS A 75 -2.28 -15.68 -12.11
CA LYS A 75 -2.94 -16.89 -12.61
C LYS A 75 -2.56 -17.21 -14.07
N GLU A 76 -2.46 -16.19 -14.90
CA GLU A 76 -2.10 -16.33 -16.33
C GLU A 76 -0.62 -16.67 -16.55
N HIS A 77 0.26 -16.27 -15.63
CA HIS A 77 1.72 -16.40 -15.79
C HIS A 77 2.37 -17.41 -14.82
N ALA A 78 1.58 -18.04 -13.96
CA ALA A 78 2.08 -18.93 -12.89
C ALA A 78 2.98 -20.07 -13.43
N GLU A 79 2.67 -20.63 -14.61
CA GLU A 79 3.46 -21.69 -15.25
C GLU A 79 4.88 -21.22 -15.63
N GLY A 80 5.04 -19.93 -15.94
CA GLY A 80 6.33 -19.32 -16.27
C GLY A 80 7.17 -18.94 -15.06
N ILE A 81 6.61 -18.95 -13.85
CA ILE A 81 7.34 -18.63 -12.62
C ILE A 81 8.11 -19.86 -12.13
N ARG A 82 9.40 -19.68 -11.91
CA ARG A 82 10.29 -20.76 -11.48
C ARG A 82 9.91 -21.23 -10.05
N ARG A 83 10.00 -22.54 -9.78
CA ARG A 83 9.58 -23.13 -8.50
C ARG A 83 10.36 -22.63 -7.28
N ASP A 84 11.60 -22.24 -7.46
CA ASP A 84 12.48 -21.67 -6.44
C ASP A 84 12.47 -20.13 -6.43
N ALA A 85 11.63 -19.49 -7.28
CA ALA A 85 11.40 -18.06 -7.24
C ALA A 85 10.46 -17.65 -6.09
N ILE A 86 10.59 -16.40 -5.68
CA ILE A 86 9.70 -15.76 -4.71
C ILE A 86 8.80 -14.79 -5.44
N LEU A 87 7.49 -14.87 -5.22
CA LEU A 87 6.54 -13.87 -5.67
C LEU A 87 6.05 -13.07 -4.47
N VAL A 88 6.11 -11.73 -4.59
CA VAL A 88 5.57 -10.80 -3.60
C VAL A 88 4.59 -9.86 -4.30
N ASP A 89 3.32 -9.86 -3.89
CA ASP A 89 2.40 -8.80 -4.28
C ASP A 89 2.64 -7.54 -3.42
N LEU A 90 2.38 -6.37 -3.97
CA LEU A 90 2.56 -5.08 -3.30
C LEU A 90 1.22 -4.33 -3.14
N CYS A 91 0.12 -5.08 -3.06
CA CYS A 91 -1.22 -4.54 -2.96
C CYS A 91 -1.50 -3.89 -1.59
N GLY A 92 -2.46 -2.97 -1.55
CA GLY A 92 -2.88 -2.28 -0.33
C GLY A 92 -3.80 -3.09 0.59
N VAL A 93 -4.30 -4.26 0.15
CA VAL A 93 -5.11 -5.23 0.91
C VAL A 93 -4.49 -6.61 0.80
N LYS A 94 -4.66 -7.46 1.82
CA LYS A 94 -4.02 -8.78 1.87
C LYS A 94 -5.01 -9.95 1.81
N ARG A 95 -6.10 -9.91 2.56
CA ARG A 95 -7.05 -11.05 2.64
C ARG A 95 -7.54 -11.50 1.26
N ALA A 96 -8.04 -10.55 0.46
CA ALA A 96 -8.57 -10.85 -0.87
C ALA A 96 -7.49 -11.44 -1.79
N VAL A 97 -6.30 -10.85 -1.81
CA VAL A 97 -5.20 -11.25 -2.71
C VAL A 97 -4.59 -12.59 -2.26
N VAL A 98 -4.30 -12.75 -0.97
CA VAL A 98 -3.70 -13.99 -0.43
C VAL A 98 -4.63 -15.19 -0.63
N ARG A 99 -5.94 -15.02 -0.41
CA ARG A 99 -6.94 -16.07 -0.66
C ARG A 99 -6.87 -16.61 -2.09
N GLU A 100 -6.64 -15.74 -3.07
CA GLU A 100 -6.61 -16.11 -4.48
C GLU A 100 -5.24 -16.63 -4.93
N LEU A 101 -4.13 -16.09 -4.40
CA LEU A 101 -2.79 -16.38 -4.88
C LEU A 101 -2.08 -17.52 -4.14
N ALA A 102 -2.37 -17.74 -2.85
CA ALA A 102 -1.73 -18.81 -2.10
C ALA A 102 -2.00 -20.22 -2.71
N PRO A 103 -3.24 -20.55 -3.14
CA PRO A 103 -3.49 -21.83 -3.82
C PRO A 103 -2.76 -21.96 -5.16
N VAL A 104 -2.61 -20.85 -5.91
CA VAL A 104 -1.88 -20.84 -7.19
C VAL A 104 -0.41 -21.13 -6.94
N ALA A 105 0.19 -20.46 -5.97
CA ALA A 105 1.61 -20.69 -5.61
C ALA A 105 1.85 -22.16 -5.16
N GLU A 106 0.95 -22.73 -4.36
CA GLU A 106 1.03 -24.13 -3.95
C GLU A 106 0.92 -25.08 -5.15
N GLN A 107 0.01 -24.81 -6.08
CA GLN A 107 -0.17 -25.63 -7.29
C GLN A 107 1.07 -25.65 -8.18
N TYR A 108 1.71 -24.49 -8.38
CA TYR A 108 2.87 -24.36 -9.29
C TYR A 108 4.22 -24.52 -8.56
N GLY A 109 4.22 -24.45 -7.22
CA GLY A 109 5.36 -24.77 -6.37
C GLY A 109 6.35 -23.63 -6.15
N PHE A 110 6.00 -22.38 -6.46
CA PHE A 110 6.81 -21.20 -6.10
C PHE A 110 6.41 -20.64 -4.73
N ALA A 111 7.32 -19.89 -4.10
CA ALA A 111 7.01 -19.23 -2.84
C ALA A 111 6.19 -17.95 -3.07
N TYR A 112 5.11 -17.76 -2.29
CA TYR A 112 4.30 -16.54 -2.33
C TYR A 112 4.22 -15.89 -0.95
N ILE A 113 4.41 -14.58 -0.89
CA ILE A 113 4.25 -13.79 0.32
C ILE A 113 3.50 -12.49 -0.03
N GLY A 114 2.43 -12.21 0.69
CA GLY A 114 1.76 -10.93 0.57
C GLY A 114 2.66 -9.81 1.12
N GLY A 115 2.74 -8.70 0.41
CA GLY A 115 3.54 -7.54 0.78
C GLY A 115 2.73 -6.24 0.71
N HIS A 116 3.13 -5.24 1.51
CA HIS A 116 2.57 -3.90 1.44
C HIS A 116 3.63 -2.87 1.85
N PRO A 117 4.21 -2.11 0.92
CA PRO A 117 5.13 -1.04 1.24
C PRO A 117 4.36 0.15 1.83
N MET A 118 4.69 0.53 3.07
CA MET A 118 4.05 1.66 3.77
C MET A 118 4.64 2.98 3.27
N ALA A 119 4.49 3.23 1.98
CA ALA A 119 4.98 4.41 1.28
C ALA A 119 4.05 4.77 0.11
N GLY A 120 3.78 6.06 -0.05
CA GLY A 120 2.92 6.55 -1.12
C GLY A 120 3.05 8.06 -1.32
N ARG A 121 2.43 8.55 -2.38
CA ARG A 121 2.31 9.97 -2.71
C ARG A 121 0.92 10.25 -3.26
N GLU A 122 0.51 11.52 -3.23
CA GLU A 122 -0.79 11.95 -3.77
C GLU A 122 -0.86 11.89 -5.30
N ARG A 123 0.25 11.66 -5.98
CA ARG A 123 0.33 11.50 -7.44
C ARG A 123 0.86 10.12 -7.78
N GLY A 124 0.16 9.43 -8.66
CA GLY A 124 0.55 8.13 -9.19
C GLY A 124 1.39 8.22 -10.46
N GLY A 125 1.68 7.06 -11.04
CA GLY A 125 2.39 6.90 -12.31
C GLY A 125 3.91 6.89 -12.17
N PHE A 126 4.59 6.48 -13.26
CA PHE A 126 6.05 6.36 -13.30
C PHE A 126 6.79 7.70 -13.11
N THR A 127 6.19 8.81 -13.58
CA THR A 127 6.77 10.16 -13.43
C THR A 127 6.87 10.62 -11.98
N ALA A 128 6.03 10.09 -11.08
CA ALA A 128 6.07 10.35 -9.65
C ALA A 128 7.01 9.38 -8.89
N ALA A 129 7.46 8.31 -9.53
CA ALA A 129 8.32 7.30 -8.93
C ALA A 129 9.74 7.85 -8.69
N THR A 130 10.31 7.52 -7.53
CA THR A 130 11.68 7.93 -7.13
C THR A 130 12.43 6.78 -6.49
N ASP A 131 13.75 6.85 -6.51
CA ASP A 131 14.64 5.90 -5.82
C ASP A 131 14.68 6.07 -4.30
N SER A 132 14.03 7.10 -3.78
CA SER A 132 13.98 7.44 -2.36
C SER A 132 12.60 7.26 -1.72
N LEU A 133 11.60 6.76 -2.45
CA LEU A 133 10.23 6.59 -1.94
C LEU A 133 10.19 5.72 -0.67
N TYR A 134 11.04 4.72 -0.61
CA TYR A 134 11.07 3.74 0.49
C TYR A 134 12.04 4.08 1.61
N VAL A 135 12.81 5.14 1.48
CA VAL A 135 13.79 5.54 2.52
C VAL A 135 13.04 5.93 3.79
N GLY A 136 13.29 5.18 4.85
CA GLY A 136 12.62 5.38 6.14
C GLY A 136 11.23 4.72 6.27
N ALA A 137 10.70 4.13 5.21
CA ALA A 137 9.41 3.42 5.23
C ALA A 137 9.52 2.03 5.86
N SER A 138 8.39 1.47 6.28
CA SER A 138 8.26 0.06 6.67
C SER A 138 7.73 -0.76 5.50
N MET A 139 8.19 -2.01 5.39
CA MET A 139 7.60 -3.04 4.51
C MET A 139 6.83 -4.03 5.37
N ILE A 140 5.53 -4.21 5.10
CA ILE A 140 4.73 -5.26 5.75
C ILE A 140 4.79 -6.51 4.89
N LEU A 141 5.04 -7.65 5.51
CA LEU A 141 5.00 -8.97 4.88
C LEU A 141 4.03 -9.87 5.65
N THR A 142 3.21 -10.63 4.91
CA THR A 142 2.26 -11.59 5.47
C THR A 142 2.63 -13.02 5.05
N PRO A 143 3.67 -13.61 5.68
CA PRO A 143 4.09 -14.97 5.39
C PRO A 143 3.07 -15.99 5.90
N ASP A 144 2.97 -17.13 5.22
CA ASP A 144 2.30 -18.34 5.73
C ASP A 144 3.13 -18.94 6.89
N LYS A 145 2.48 -19.66 7.80
CA LYS A 145 3.13 -20.38 8.92
C LYS A 145 4.17 -21.41 8.46
N ARG A 146 4.09 -21.85 7.21
CA ARG A 146 5.03 -22.81 6.59
C ARG A 146 6.16 -22.12 5.83
N THR A 147 6.17 -20.79 5.78
CA THR A 147 7.20 -20.03 5.05
C THR A 147 8.58 -20.29 5.66
N ASP A 148 9.54 -20.62 4.83
CA ASP A 148 10.92 -20.87 5.24
C ASP A 148 11.57 -19.61 5.82
N MET A 149 12.20 -19.73 6.97
CA MET A 149 12.91 -18.63 7.63
C MET A 149 14.05 -18.07 6.78
N GLN A 150 14.73 -18.90 6.00
CA GLN A 150 15.81 -18.46 5.10
C GLN A 150 15.25 -17.55 3.99
N LEU A 151 14.06 -17.84 3.50
CA LEU A 151 13.37 -17.01 2.53
C LEU A 151 13.00 -15.64 3.12
N LEU A 152 12.49 -15.62 4.37
CA LEU A 152 12.18 -14.37 5.07
C LEU A 152 13.42 -13.51 5.31
N GLU A 153 14.54 -14.11 5.70
CA GLU A 153 15.81 -13.38 5.85
C GLU A 153 16.32 -12.83 4.50
N THR A 154 16.14 -13.57 3.41
CA THR A 154 16.47 -13.10 2.07
C THR A 154 15.64 -11.88 1.68
N LEU A 155 14.32 -11.92 1.87
CA LEU A 155 13.44 -10.78 1.61
C LEU A 155 13.74 -9.60 2.52
N LYS A 156 14.04 -9.86 3.79
CA LYS A 156 14.41 -8.82 4.74
C LYS A 156 15.68 -8.09 4.30
N ALA A 157 16.73 -8.83 3.96
CA ALA A 157 17.95 -8.24 3.44
C ALA A 157 17.67 -7.41 2.18
N PHE A 158 16.94 -7.97 1.22
CA PHE A 158 16.58 -7.29 -0.02
C PHE A 158 15.85 -5.96 0.23
N PHE A 159 14.78 -5.93 1.05
CA PHE A 159 14.02 -4.72 1.30
C PHE A 159 14.82 -3.67 2.09
N LEU A 160 15.65 -4.07 3.04
CA LEU A 160 16.56 -3.14 3.74
C LEU A 160 17.59 -2.54 2.78
N ASP A 161 18.16 -3.35 1.89
CA ASP A 161 19.16 -2.89 0.92
C ASP A 161 18.59 -1.85 -0.05
N ILE A 162 17.31 -1.93 -0.40
CA ILE A 162 16.66 -0.95 -1.29
C ILE A 162 16.09 0.27 -0.56
N GLY A 163 16.30 0.38 0.77
CA GLY A 163 16.07 1.61 1.53
C GLY A 163 14.96 1.58 2.57
N PHE A 164 14.23 0.47 2.74
CA PHE A 164 13.27 0.37 3.84
C PHE A 164 13.99 0.43 5.19
N ALA A 165 13.38 1.08 6.17
CA ALA A 165 13.94 1.18 7.52
C ALA A 165 13.63 -0.06 8.38
N SER A 166 12.52 -0.72 8.11
CA SER A 166 12.05 -1.87 8.90
C SER A 166 11.14 -2.78 8.10
N LEU A 167 11.03 -4.03 8.56
CA LEU A 167 10.00 -4.96 8.13
C LEU A 167 9.08 -5.28 9.30
N THR A 168 7.79 -5.36 9.01
CA THR A 168 6.75 -5.82 9.94
C THR A 168 6.17 -7.11 9.41
N PHE A 169 6.10 -8.14 10.25
CA PHE A 169 5.43 -9.38 9.90
C PHE A 169 4.04 -9.39 10.54
N SER A 170 3.04 -9.75 9.77
CA SER A 170 1.63 -9.82 10.18
C SER A 170 0.94 -10.99 9.48
N ASP A 171 -0.28 -11.27 9.82
CA ASP A 171 -1.16 -12.10 8.99
C ASP A 171 -2.13 -11.22 8.17
N PRO A 172 -2.79 -11.77 7.13
CA PRO A 172 -3.67 -10.99 6.27
C PRO A 172 -4.84 -10.32 7.01
N GLU A 173 -5.41 -10.97 8.01
CA GLU A 173 -6.53 -10.46 8.81
C GLU A 173 -6.10 -9.28 9.68
N GLU A 174 -5.00 -9.43 10.40
CA GLU A 174 -4.46 -8.36 11.22
C GLU A 174 -4.03 -7.16 10.36
N HIS A 175 -3.38 -7.44 9.22
CA HIS A 175 -2.99 -6.41 8.26
C HIS A 175 -4.19 -5.58 7.84
N ASP A 176 -5.23 -6.19 7.26
CA ASP A 176 -6.37 -5.47 6.70
C ASP A 176 -7.12 -4.71 7.80
N ARG A 177 -7.34 -5.32 8.97
CA ARG A 177 -7.97 -4.65 10.11
C ARG A 177 -7.22 -3.38 10.56
N ILE A 178 -5.89 -3.41 10.60
CA ILE A 178 -5.09 -2.24 10.99
C ILE A 178 -5.08 -1.20 9.86
N ILE A 179 -4.99 -1.63 8.60
CA ILE A 179 -5.00 -0.74 7.43
C ILE A 179 -6.36 -0.07 7.24
N ALA A 180 -7.45 -0.73 7.55
CA ALA A 180 -8.79 -0.12 7.56
C ALA A 180 -8.79 1.16 8.41
N PHE A 181 -8.24 1.13 9.60
CA PHE A 181 -8.14 2.28 10.50
C PHE A 181 -7.05 3.28 10.08
N THR A 182 -5.80 2.80 9.93
CA THR A 182 -4.63 3.68 9.82
C THR A 182 -4.50 4.36 8.45
N SER A 183 -5.10 3.78 7.40
CA SER A 183 -5.03 4.28 6.04
C SER A 183 -6.42 4.57 5.45
N GLN A 184 -7.26 3.54 5.29
CA GLN A 184 -8.49 3.65 4.50
C GLN A 184 -9.50 4.62 5.13
N LEU A 185 -9.76 4.52 6.44
CA LEU A 185 -10.64 5.43 7.16
C LEU A 185 -10.15 6.89 7.04
N ALA A 186 -8.85 7.13 7.17
CA ALA A 186 -8.28 8.47 7.02
C ALA A 186 -8.58 9.09 5.65
N HIS A 187 -8.55 8.29 4.58
CA HIS A 187 -8.88 8.73 3.23
C HIS A 187 -10.39 9.03 3.09
N ILE A 188 -11.27 8.21 3.65
CA ILE A 188 -12.73 8.48 3.68
C ILE A 188 -13.01 9.78 4.42
N VAL A 189 -12.43 9.95 5.61
CA VAL A 189 -12.61 11.16 6.44
C VAL A 189 -12.15 12.41 5.69
N SER A 190 -10.98 12.35 5.09
CA SER A 190 -10.43 13.45 4.29
C SER A 190 -11.33 13.79 3.10
N SER A 191 -11.81 12.79 2.37
CA SER A 191 -12.74 12.95 1.25
C SER A 191 -14.11 13.49 1.68
N ALA A 192 -14.64 13.03 2.83
CA ALA A 192 -15.90 13.53 3.37
C ALA A 192 -15.77 14.99 3.85
N TYR A 193 -14.67 15.31 4.50
CA TYR A 193 -14.40 16.64 5.04
C TYR A 193 -14.40 17.74 3.98
N VAL A 194 -13.80 17.50 2.81
CA VAL A 194 -13.75 18.50 1.72
C VAL A 194 -15.07 18.73 1.02
N LYS A 195 -16.09 17.88 1.26
CA LYS A 195 -17.44 18.05 0.66
C LYS A 195 -18.25 19.15 1.31
N SER A 196 -17.79 19.74 2.42
CA SER A 196 -18.43 20.91 3.01
C SER A 196 -18.47 22.09 2.01
N PRO A 197 -19.60 22.80 1.87
CA PRO A 197 -19.68 24.01 1.04
C PRO A 197 -18.66 25.08 1.43
N GLU A 198 -18.28 25.14 2.70
CA GLU A 198 -17.30 26.10 3.23
C GLU A 198 -15.86 25.80 2.77
N ALA A 199 -15.56 24.56 2.36
CA ALA A 199 -14.25 24.20 1.85
C ALA A 199 -13.86 25.04 0.61
N GLN A 200 -14.83 25.43 -0.22
CA GLN A 200 -14.60 26.25 -1.41
C GLN A 200 -14.32 27.74 -1.06
N LYS A 201 -14.74 28.20 0.11
CA LYS A 201 -14.62 29.59 0.57
C LYS A 201 -13.38 29.82 1.46
N ARG A 202 -12.54 28.82 1.64
CA ARG A 202 -11.42 28.80 2.61
C ARG A 202 -10.31 29.82 2.40
N ARG A 203 -10.23 30.47 1.22
CA ARG A 203 -9.12 31.37 0.88
C ARG A 203 -9.04 32.51 1.88
N GLY A 204 -7.91 32.63 2.58
CA GLY A 204 -7.68 33.61 3.66
C GLY A 204 -8.20 33.19 5.05
N PHE A 205 -8.92 32.06 5.18
CA PHE A 205 -9.45 31.56 6.45
C PHE A 205 -8.87 30.21 6.89
N SER A 206 -7.98 29.61 6.07
CA SER A 206 -7.41 28.29 6.37
C SER A 206 -5.93 28.35 6.74
N ALA A 207 -5.54 27.49 7.69
CA ALA A 207 -4.17 27.30 8.13
C ALA A 207 -3.78 25.80 8.01
N GLY A 208 -2.72 25.36 8.70
CA GLY A 208 -2.17 24.01 8.61
C GLY A 208 -3.21 22.91 8.85
N SER A 209 -4.11 23.07 9.83
CA SER A 209 -5.12 22.05 10.15
C SER A 209 -6.02 21.65 8.96
N PHE A 210 -6.39 22.63 8.11
CA PHE A 210 -7.15 22.29 6.90
C PHE A 210 -6.28 21.51 5.90
N GLN A 211 -5.02 21.90 5.71
CA GLN A 211 -4.10 21.22 4.82
C GLN A 211 -3.84 19.78 5.28
N ASP A 212 -3.61 19.59 6.58
CA ASP A 212 -3.38 18.27 7.18
C ASP A 212 -4.59 17.35 6.97
N MET A 213 -5.80 17.86 7.24
CA MET A 213 -7.04 17.09 7.09
C MET A 213 -7.43 16.81 5.63
N THR A 214 -6.94 17.57 4.67
CA THR A 214 -7.34 17.43 3.25
C THR A 214 -6.23 16.92 2.34
N ARG A 215 -5.05 16.70 2.87
CA ARG A 215 -3.88 16.28 2.09
C ARG A 215 -4.14 15.02 1.27
N VAL A 216 -4.82 14.06 1.85
CA VAL A 216 -5.13 12.76 1.21
C VAL A 216 -6.52 12.68 0.58
N ALA A 217 -7.24 13.81 0.41
CA ALA A 217 -8.60 13.83 -0.15
C ALA A 217 -8.66 13.60 -1.67
N ARG A 218 -7.53 13.70 -2.37
CA ARG A 218 -7.48 13.48 -3.82
C ARG A 218 -7.27 11.99 -4.09
N LEU A 219 -8.36 11.29 -4.27
CA LEU A 219 -8.40 9.85 -4.49
C LEU A 219 -8.59 9.52 -5.98
N ASP A 220 -7.93 8.46 -6.45
CA ASP A 220 -8.30 7.78 -7.69
C ASP A 220 -9.53 6.92 -7.39
N GLU A 221 -10.67 7.28 -7.96
CA GLU A 221 -11.96 6.67 -7.63
C GLU A 221 -12.02 5.17 -7.92
N ASP A 222 -11.39 4.72 -9.00
CA ASP A 222 -11.41 3.30 -9.38
C ASP A 222 -10.56 2.46 -8.42
N MET A 223 -9.33 2.92 -8.14
CA MET A 223 -8.42 2.21 -7.24
C MET A 223 -8.97 2.15 -5.81
N TRP A 224 -9.44 3.27 -5.28
CA TRP A 224 -9.93 3.31 -3.91
C TRP A 224 -11.26 2.59 -3.73
N THR A 225 -12.12 2.57 -4.76
CA THR A 225 -13.34 1.75 -4.71
C THR A 225 -13.01 0.28 -4.57
N GLU A 226 -12.05 -0.24 -5.34
CA GLU A 226 -11.61 -1.64 -5.24
C GLU A 226 -11.06 -1.92 -3.83
N LEU A 227 -10.12 -1.11 -3.33
CA LEU A 227 -9.50 -1.31 -2.01
C LEU A 227 -10.53 -1.26 -0.86
N PHE A 228 -11.49 -0.33 -0.91
CA PHE A 228 -12.52 -0.20 0.13
C PHE A 228 -13.50 -1.37 0.11
N LEU A 229 -13.84 -1.89 -1.07
CA LEU A 229 -14.74 -3.04 -1.18
C LEU A 229 -14.07 -4.36 -0.77
N ASP A 230 -12.77 -4.51 -1.02
CA ASP A 230 -12.00 -5.68 -0.61
C ASP A 230 -11.83 -5.78 0.92
N ASP A 231 -11.96 -4.66 1.63
CA ASP A 231 -11.83 -4.57 3.10
C ASP A 231 -13.08 -3.96 3.77
N ALA A 232 -14.24 -4.11 3.13
CA ALA A 232 -15.47 -3.39 3.49
C ALA A 232 -15.97 -3.69 4.90
N ASP A 233 -15.78 -4.89 5.41
CA ASP A 233 -16.17 -5.30 6.75
C ASP A 233 -15.41 -4.51 7.84
N TYR A 234 -14.09 -4.58 7.84
CA TYR A 234 -13.26 -3.83 8.82
C TYR A 234 -13.40 -2.32 8.65
N LEU A 235 -13.47 -1.85 7.41
CA LEU A 235 -13.61 -0.41 7.15
C LEU A 235 -14.97 0.13 7.60
N THR A 236 -16.05 -0.65 7.45
CA THR A 236 -17.38 -0.29 7.92
C THR A 236 -17.42 -0.21 9.44
N ASP A 237 -16.85 -1.19 10.14
CA ASP A 237 -16.77 -1.19 11.60
C ASP A 237 -16.05 0.06 12.13
N GLU A 238 -14.91 0.40 11.57
CA GLU A 238 -14.15 1.60 11.95
C GLU A 238 -14.88 2.90 11.62
N LEU A 239 -15.60 2.93 10.49
CA LEU A 239 -16.40 4.09 10.09
C LEU A 239 -17.58 4.30 11.03
N ASP A 240 -18.27 3.24 11.45
CA ASP A 240 -19.38 3.31 12.40
C ASP A 240 -18.92 3.79 13.78
N ILE A 241 -17.77 3.33 14.26
CA ILE A 241 -17.13 3.82 15.49
C ILE A 241 -16.87 5.33 15.40
N LEU A 242 -16.27 5.78 14.30
CA LEU A 242 -15.97 7.19 14.09
C LEU A 242 -17.25 8.05 14.02
N ILE A 243 -18.29 7.58 13.30
CA ILE A 243 -19.58 8.26 13.23
C ILE A 243 -20.20 8.40 14.63
N GLY A 244 -20.13 7.34 15.45
CA GLY A 244 -20.59 7.39 16.84
C GLY A 244 -19.90 8.48 17.66
N HIS A 245 -18.58 8.56 17.57
CA HIS A 245 -17.83 9.61 18.27
C HIS A 245 -18.15 11.02 17.73
N LEU A 246 -18.31 11.19 16.43
CA LEU A 246 -18.71 12.48 15.84
C LEU A 246 -20.13 12.88 16.30
N GLN A 247 -21.04 11.93 16.46
CA GLN A 247 -22.39 12.17 16.97
C GLN A 247 -22.37 12.66 18.42
N GLU A 248 -21.50 12.11 19.29
CA GLU A 248 -21.34 12.59 20.67
C GLU A 248 -20.96 14.08 20.72
N TYR A 249 -20.01 14.53 19.86
CA TYR A 249 -19.67 15.94 19.75
C TYR A 249 -20.84 16.79 19.24
N ALA A 250 -21.56 16.28 18.22
CA ALA A 250 -22.71 17.00 17.65
C ALA A 250 -23.83 17.21 18.70
N ASP A 251 -24.10 16.21 19.52
CA ASP A 251 -25.14 16.28 20.56
C ASP A 251 -24.75 17.21 21.72
N ALA A 252 -23.49 17.13 22.16
CA ALA A 252 -22.98 18.06 23.18
C ALA A 252 -23.00 19.51 22.69
N LEU A 253 -22.71 19.77 21.42
CA LEU A 253 -22.79 21.14 20.86
C LEU A 253 -24.24 21.64 20.72
N LYS A 254 -25.17 20.78 20.24
CA LYS A 254 -26.59 21.13 20.08
C LYS A 254 -27.22 21.48 21.43
N SER A 255 -26.92 20.70 22.47
CA SER A 255 -27.39 20.93 23.84
C SER A 255 -26.62 22.02 24.61
N LYS A 256 -25.52 22.54 24.02
CA LYS A 256 -24.57 23.46 24.67
C LYS A 256 -24.03 22.92 26.01
N ASP A 257 -23.87 21.60 26.10
CA ASP A 257 -23.36 20.91 27.29
C ASP A 257 -21.83 21.03 27.37
N ALA A 258 -21.40 22.07 28.12
CA ALA A 258 -19.97 22.37 28.29
C ALA A 258 -19.21 21.28 29.08
N GLU A 259 -19.88 20.62 30.01
CA GLU A 259 -19.27 19.56 30.83
C GLU A 259 -19.02 18.31 29.96
N ARG A 260 -20.00 17.88 29.17
CA ARG A 260 -19.89 16.78 28.24
C ARG A 260 -18.83 17.06 27.20
N LEU A 261 -18.84 18.27 26.60
CA LEU A 261 -17.85 18.64 25.59
C LEU A 261 -16.41 18.59 26.13
N ARG A 262 -16.23 19.10 27.40
CA ARG A 262 -14.92 19.05 28.07
C ARG A 262 -14.46 17.62 28.34
N ALA A 263 -15.38 16.72 28.67
CA ALA A 263 -15.09 15.32 28.90
C ALA A 263 -14.63 14.63 27.61
N LEU A 264 -15.33 14.84 26.48
CA LEU A 264 -14.95 14.29 25.17
C LEU A 264 -13.56 14.76 24.70
N LEU A 265 -13.26 16.05 24.86
CA LEU A 265 -11.95 16.61 24.52
C LEU A 265 -10.82 16.04 25.40
N ARG A 266 -11.10 15.80 26.69
CA ARG A 266 -10.16 15.16 27.62
C ARG A 266 -9.87 13.73 27.19
N ASP A 267 -10.90 12.93 26.90
CA ASP A 267 -10.76 11.54 26.44
C ASP A 267 -9.90 11.45 25.17
N GLY A 268 -10.20 12.29 24.18
CA GLY A 268 -9.41 12.33 22.94
C GLY A 268 -7.93 12.69 23.18
N ARG A 269 -7.65 13.66 24.05
CA ARG A 269 -6.28 14.03 24.43
C ARG A 269 -5.53 12.87 25.11
N GLU A 270 -6.20 12.15 26.00
CA GLU A 270 -5.61 11.02 26.73
C GLU A 270 -5.33 9.85 25.80
N LYS A 271 -6.25 9.55 24.88
CA LYS A 271 -6.03 8.53 23.83
C LYS A 271 -4.90 8.90 22.89
N LYS A 272 -4.78 10.18 22.49
CA LYS A 272 -3.64 10.62 21.65
C LYS A 272 -2.30 10.39 22.36
N ALA A 273 -2.23 10.62 23.68
CA ALA A 273 -0.99 10.39 24.42
C ALA A 273 -0.56 8.92 24.46
N THR A 274 -1.51 7.98 24.41
CA THR A 274 -1.23 6.53 24.41
C THR A 274 -1.03 5.95 23.01
N ALA A 275 -1.70 6.52 21.99
CA ALA A 275 -1.59 6.03 20.61
C ALA A 275 -0.23 6.30 19.95
N GLY A 276 0.59 7.19 20.54
CA GLY A 276 1.86 7.60 19.94
C GLY A 276 1.66 8.46 18.69
N GLY A 277 2.75 8.64 17.95
CA GLY A 277 2.78 9.52 16.76
C GLY A 277 2.93 10.99 17.15
N ASN A 278 3.92 11.66 16.57
CA ASN A 278 4.16 13.10 16.75
C ASN A 278 3.15 13.93 15.96
#